data_1f7cf9d5c4cfdb7f2c365443376772f4
#
_entry.id   1f7cf9d5c4cfdb7f2c365443376772f4
#
_cell.length_a   1.000
_cell.length_b   1.000
_cell.length_c   1.000
_cell.angle_alpha   90.00
_cell.angle_beta   90.00
_cell.angle_gamma   90.00
#
_symmetry.space_group_name_H-M   'P 1'
#
loop_
_entity.id
_entity.type
_entity.pdbx_description
1 polymer ?
#
loop_
_entity_poly.entity_id
_entity_poly.type
_entity_poly.pdbx_seq_one_letter_code
_entity_poly.pdbx_strand_id
1 'polypeptide(L)'
;MNGLNLPALTTAVFLLLVLGAVLWYAARVAVPLPEAPAGPPTGALAMERKIIAIVAMIAAMALLFLGYGFREPARQVSAQEQQLDTSIGRGIATFTTLCFPCHGEKGQGAVVPDSSPERLAPQLDRADLRPTDTDLRTKEYDFIFKTIQRGRPGTPMPTWGQIDGGPLLDEQINELTLMILNGDRQVMFEGKTGTPWQHTADVIDAEVAQGIATLPKQPDVTSQDWYKALSPQQQQGVQVILQRGCGGCHTIPQIPGASGTIGPNLGPHDQVPPVSQRSMIATYPNGVVANNSIDDLAKWIMNPQALKPGTAMPTLGLSQDEATAAAAFLYAIKPDGSIGP
;
A
#
# COMPACT_ATOMS: atom_id res chain seq x y z
N MET A 1 -7.53 14.01 -26.46
CA MET A 1 -8.78 14.11 -27.27
C MET A 1 -9.80 13.25 -26.55
N ASN A 2 -10.70 13.90 -25.79
CA ASN A 2 -11.68 13.18 -24.97
C ASN A 2 -12.66 12.46 -25.88
N GLY A 3 -12.63 11.13 -25.89
CA GLY A 3 -13.56 10.31 -26.65
C GLY A 3 -15.00 10.63 -26.20
N LEU A 4 -15.86 10.97 -27.17
CA LEU A 4 -17.29 11.15 -26.93
C LEU A 4 -17.81 9.91 -26.20
N ASN A 5 -18.34 10.12 -25.02
CA ASN A 5 -18.91 9.06 -24.19
C ASN A 5 -20.23 8.61 -24.85
N LEU A 6 -20.12 7.59 -25.72
CA LEU A 6 -21.22 7.09 -26.55
C LEU A 6 -22.49 6.78 -25.75
N PRO A 7 -22.41 6.15 -24.52
CA PRO A 7 -23.57 5.95 -23.65
C PRO A 7 -24.19 7.26 -23.17
N ALA A 8 -23.41 8.29 -22.94
CA ALA A 8 -23.93 9.60 -22.52
C ALA A 8 -24.69 10.30 -23.66
N LEU A 9 -24.17 10.18 -24.88
CA LEU A 9 -24.81 10.75 -26.07
C LEU A 9 -26.13 10.04 -26.37
N THR A 10 -26.18 8.71 -26.34
CA THR A 10 -27.41 7.91 -26.56
C THR A 10 -28.48 8.21 -25.50
N THR A 11 -28.10 8.35 -24.23
CA THR A 11 -29.02 8.73 -23.15
C THR A 11 -29.59 10.12 -23.35
N ALA A 12 -28.75 11.09 -23.71
CA ALA A 12 -29.17 12.46 -23.98
C ALA A 12 -30.12 12.55 -25.17
N VAL A 13 -29.82 11.83 -26.28
CA VAL A 13 -30.67 11.74 -27.45
C VAL A 13 -32.04 11.10 -27.11
N PHE A 14 -32.05 10.02 -26.35
CA PHE A 14 -33.29 9.37 -25.91
C PHE A 14 -34.15 10.30 -25.06
N LEU A 15 -33.56 10.99 -24.09
CA LEU A 15 -34.27 11.96 -23.24
C LEU A 15 -34.84 13.14 -24.07
N LEU A 16 -34.11 13.65 -25.05
CA LEU A 16 -34.58 14.69 -25.95
C LEU A 16 -35.76 14.22 -26.83
N LEU A 17 -35.70 12.95 -27.32
CA LEU A 17 -36.80 12.37 -28.10
C LEU A 17 -38.07 12.20 -27.26
N VAL A 18 -37.92 11.70 -26.02
CA VAL A 18 -39.05 11.54 -25.09
C VAL A 18 -39.64 12.92 -24.72
N LEU A 19 -38.80 13.89 -24.41
CA LEU A 19 -39.23 15.26 -24.12
C LEU A 19 -39.91 15.88 -25.33
N GLY A 20 -39.34 15.69 -26.53
CA GLY A 20 -39.94 16.15 -27.78
C GLY A 20 -41.31 15.49 -28.05
N ALA A 21 -41.46 14.19 -27.80
CA ALA A 21 -42.72 13.48 -27.94
C ALA A 21 -43.78 13.98 -26.94
N VAL A 22 -43.38 14.22 -25.68
CA VAL A 22 -44.28 14.76 -24.64
C VAL A 22 -44.72 16.20 -25.00
N LEU A 23 -43.79 17.03 -25.43
CA LEU A 23 -44.08 18.42 -25.83
C LEU A 23 -44.96 18.44 -27.09
N TRP A 24 -44.68 17.58 -28.08
CA TRP A 24 -45.49 17.44 -29.28
C TRP A 24 -46.91 16.95 -28.96
N TYR A 25 -47.05 15.96 -28.09
CA TYR A 25 -48.34 15.50 -27.62
C TYR A 25 -49.12 16.61 -26.86
N ALA A 26 -48.44 17.29 -25.95
CA ALA A 26 -48.99 18.40 -25.21
C ALA A 26 -49.45 19.55 -26.14
N ALA A 27 -48.64 19.85 -27.18
CA ALA A 27 -48.98 20.83 -28.19
C ALA A 27 -50.20 20.41 -29.05
N ARG A 28 -50.32 19.12 -29.42
CA ARG A 28 -51.46 18.59 -30.14
C ARG A 28 -52.76 18.62 -29.32
N VAL A 29 -52.68 18.33 -28.02
CA VAL A 29 -53.84 18.43 -27.10
C VAL A 29 -54.20 19.90 -26.83
N ALA A 30 -53.25 20.83 -27.01
CA ALA A 30 -53.47 22.27 -26.85
C ALA A 30 -53.97 22.96 -28.14
N VAL A 31 -54.03 22.24 -29.30
CA VAL A 31 -54.62 22.83 -30.52
C VAL A 31 -56.12 23.08 -30.30
N PRO A 32 -56.62 24.31 -30.47
CA PRO A 32 -58.03 24.58 -30.31
C PRO A 32 -58.83 23.82 -31.36
N LEU A 33 -59.81 23.03 -30.89
CA LEU A 33 -60.85 22.52 -31.79
C LEU A 33 -61.57 23.72 -32.46
N PRO A 34 -61.98 23.58 -33.74
CA PRO A 34 -62.70 24.67 -34.40
C PRO A 34 -63.92 25.05 -33.58
N GLU A 35 -64.13 26.37 -33.50
CA GLU A 35 -65.07 27.10 -32.69
C GLU A 35 -66.33 26.34 -32.26
N ALA A 36 -66.34 25.87 -31.01
CA ALA A 36 -67.56 25.63 -30.29
C ALA A 36 -68.07 26.96 -29.66
N PRO A 37 -69.34 27.19 -29.54
CA PRO A 37 -69.86 28.48 -29.08
C PRO A 37 -69.32 28.85 -27.69
N ALA A 38 -69.07 30.14 -27.52
CA ALA A 38 -68.43 30.73 -26.35
C ALA A 38 -69.15 30.39 -25.03
N GLY A 39 -68.68 29.36 -24.37
CA GLY A 39 -68.97 29.06 -22.98
C GLY A 39 -67.68 28.95 -22.20
N PRO A 40 -67.60 29.26 -20.91
CA PRO A 40 -66.42 29.07 -20.10
C PRO A 40 -66.01 27.56 -20.20
N PRO A 41 -64.68 27.27 -20.28
CA PRO A 41 -64.21 25.89 -20.39
C PRO A 41 -64.80 25.06 -19.24
N THR A 42 -65.54 24.00 -19.60
CA THR A 42 -66.14 23.13 -18.62
C THR A 42 -65.06 22.59 -17.71
N GLY A 43 -65.29 22.54 -16.39
CA GLY A 43 -64.28 22.13 -15.39
C GLY A 43 -63.60 20.79 -15.70
N ALA A 44 -64.21 19.93 -16.54
CA ALA A 44 -63.71 18.69 -17.05
C ALA A 44 -62.42 18.87 -17.92
N LEU A 45 -62.40 19.81 -18.89
CA LEU A 45 -61.23 20.09 -19.75
C LEU A 45 -60.08 20.68 -18.98
N ALA A 46 -60.37 21.53 -17.98
CA ALA A 46 -59.33 22.09 -17.11
C ALA A 46 -58.72 21.01 -16.20
N MET A 47 -59.51 20.06 -15.76
CA MET A 47 -59.07 18.94 -14.91
C MET A 47 -58.25 17.95 -15.74
N GLU A 48 -58.61 17.62 -16.97
CA GLU A 48 -57.89 16.78 -17.89
C GLU A 48 -56.49 17.31 -18.20
N ARG A 49 -56.36 18.58 -18.49
CA ARG A 49 -55.05 19.27 -18.69
C ARG A 49 -54.14 19.18 -17.45
N LYS A 50 -54.70 19.34 -16.25
CA LYS A 50 -53.94 19.21 -14.99
C LYS A 50 -53.45 17.77 -14.79
N ILE A 51 -54.26 16.78 -15.08
CA ILE A 51 -53.90 15.36 -14.97
C ILE A 51 -52.80 15.04 -15.97
N ILE A 52 -52.88 15.46 -17.21
CA ILE A 52 -51.83 15.26 -18.23
C ILE A 52 -50.50 15.93 -17.78
N ALA A 53 -50.56 17.15 -17.26
CA ALA A 53 -49.37 17.85 -16.77
C ALA A 53 -48.71 17.10 -15.59
N ILE A 54 -49.51 16.55 -14.65
CA ILE A 54 -49.01 15.75 -13.52
C ILE A 54 -48.37 14.44 -14.01
N VAL A 55 -49.03 13.73 -14.93
CA VAL A 55 -48.49 12.50 -15.51
C VAL A 55 -47.18 12.77 -16.27
N ALA A 56 -47.12 13.84 -17.06
CA ALA A 56 -45.91 14.23 -17.77
C ALA A 56 -44.79 14.59 -16.81
N MET A 57 -45.06 15.27 -15.71
CA MET A 57 -44.08 15.61 -14.68
C MET A 57 -43.56 14.34 -13.97
N ILE A 58 -44.45 13.40 -13.62
CA ILE A 58 -44.05 12.10 -13.01
C ILE A 58 -43.20 11.29 -13.99
N ALA A 59 -43.58 11.23 -15.26
CA ALA A 59 -42.82 10.55 -16.29
C ALA A 59 -41.43 11.20 -16.47
N ALA A 60 -41.34 12.52 -16.50
CA ALA A 60 -40.06 13.21 -16.58
C ALA A 60 -39.18 12.94 -15.36
N MET A 61 -39.74 12.96 -14.15
CA MET A 61 -39.02 12.59 -12.94
C MET A 61 -38.54 11.14 -12.99
N ALA A 62 -39.37 10.19 -13.40
CA ALA A 62 -38.99 8.79 -13.54
C ALA A 62 -37.84 8.61 -14.53
N LEU A 63 -37.87 9.31 -15.65
CA LEU A 63 -36.78 9.29 -16.64
C LEU A 63 -35.47 9.88 -16.08
N LEU A 64 -35.56 10.95 -15.30
CA LEU A 64 -34.38 11.53 -14.62
C LEU A 64 -33.80 10.54 -13.60
N PHE A 65 -34.63 9.88 -12.79
CA PHE A 65 -34.18 8.87 -11.84
C PHE A 65 -33.56 7.66 -12.53
N LEU A 66 -34.16 7.18 -13.62
CA LEU A 66 -33.58 6.09 -14.43
C LEU A 66 -32.23 6.51 -15.02
N GLY A 67 -32.15 7.69 -15.64
CA GLY A 67 -30.89 8.20 -16.21
C GLY A 67 -29.82 8.40 -15.15
N TYR A 68 -30.18 8.87 -13.96
CA TYR A 68 -29.27 8.96 -12.83
C TYR A 68 -28.81 7.55 -12.36
N GLY A 69 -29.75 6.63 -12.18
CA GLY A 69 -29.47 5.26 -11.74
C GLY A 69 -28.51 4.50 -12.66
N PHE A 70 -28.61 4.69 -13.98
CA PHE A 70 -27.68 4.08 -14.93
C PHE A 70 -26.26 4.68 -14.86
N ARG A 71 -26.11 5.91 -14.42
CA ARG A 71 -24.81 6.60 -14.32
C ARG A 71 -24.16 6.46 -12.94
N GLU A 72 -24.95 6.21 -11.91
CA GLU A 72 -24.50 6.19 -10.52
C GLU A 72 -23.38 5.15 -10.25
N PRO A 73 -23.45 3.89 -10.75
CA PRO A 73 -22.38 2.93 -10.52
C PRO A 73 -21.01 3.40 -11.06
N ALA A 74 -20.98 3.96 -12.28
CA ALA A 74 -19.75 4.47 -12.87
C ALA A 74 -19.21 5.70 -12.11
N ARG A 75 -20.12 6.56 -11.63
CA ARG A 75 -19.77 7.73 -10.82
C ARG A 75 -19.20 7.30 -9.46
N GLN A 76 -19.77 6.28 -8.82
CA GLN A 76 -19.29 5.76 -7.54
C GLN A 76 -17.88 5.16 -7.67
N VAL A 77 -17.63 4.37 -8.71
CA VAL A 77 -16.27 3.83 -8.99
C VAL A 77 -15.27 4.97 -9.16
N SER A 78 -15.59 5.96 -9.99
CA SER A 78 -14.72 7.11 -10.22
C SER A 78 -14.48 7.93 -8.93
N ALA A 79 -15.51 8.10 -8.09
CA ALA A 79 -15.39 8.81 -6.82
C ALA A 79 -14.51 8.03 -5.82
N GLN A 80 -14.63 6.69 -5.78
CA GLN A 80 -13.78 5.84 -4.95
C GLN A 80 -12.31 5.91 -5.38
N GLU A 81 -12.04 5.88 -6.68
CA GLU A 81 -10.68 6.04 -7.21
C GLU A 81 -10.09 7.40 -6.86
N GLN A 82 -10.85 8.48 -7.02
CA GLN A 82 -10.41 9.84 -6.63
C GLN A 82 -10.16 9.96 -5.13
N GLN A 83 -11.00 9.34 -4.31
CA GLN A 83 -10.81 9.32 -2.86
C GLN A 83 -9.54 8.54 -2.48
N LEU A 84 -9.29 7.40 -3.11
CA LEU A 84 -8.07 6.64 -2.90
C LEU A 84 -6.83 7.45 -3.29
N ASP A 85 -6.83 8.07 -4.47
CA ASP A 85 -5.72 8.90 -4.94
C ASP A 85 -5.47 10.10 -4.01
N THR A 86 -6.54 10.70 -3.48
CA THR A 86 -6.43 11.78 -2.48
C THR A 86 -5.80 11.28 -1.17
N SER A 87 -6.23 10.11 -0.69
CA SER A 87 -5.68 9.50 0.53
C SER A 87 -4.20 9.14 0.35
N ILE A 88 -3.83 8.59 -0.81
CA ILE A 88 -2.42 8.32 -1.15
C ILE A 88 -1.60 9.62 -1.18
N GLY A 89 -2.13 10.69 -1.77
CA GLY A 89 -1.45 11.99 -1.79
C GLY A 89 -1.18 12.56 -0.39
N ARG A 90 -2.13 12.43 0.54
CA ARG A 90 -1.92 12.80 1.95
C ARG A 90 -0.90 11.90 2.64
N GLY A 91 -0.91 10.61 2.33
CA GLY A 91 0.11 9.66 2.79
C GLY A 91 1.51 10.05 2.31
N ILE A 92 1.66 10.49 1.05
CA ILE A 92 2.92 11.02 0.51
C ILE A 92 3.38 12.23 1.34
N ALA A 93 2.52 13.21 1.59
CA ALA A 93 2.86 14.38 2.38
C ALA A 93 3.30 14.04 3.82
N THR A 94 2.64 13.07 4.45
CA THR A 94 3.03 12.59 5.78
C THR A 94 4.36 11.84 5.74
N PHE A 95 4.56 11.00 4.72
CA PHE A 95 5.80 10.22 4.54
C PHE A 95 7.02 11.12 4.34
N THR A 96 6.92 12.14 3.49
CA THR A 96 8.00 13.09 3.20
C THR A 96 8.39 13.93 4.42
N THR A 97 7.50 14.05 5.40
CA THR A 97 7.78 14.82 6.62
C THR A 97 8.35 13.95 7.74
N LEU A 98 7.84 12.73 7.91
CA LEU A 98 8.09 11.94 9.13
C LEU A 98 8.86 10.64 8.90
N CYS A 99 8.74 10.03 7.72
CA CYS A 99 9.16 8.64 7.50
C CYS A 99 10.46 8.51 6.68
N PHE A 100 10.66 9.41 5.70
CA PHE A 100 11.80 9.33 4.79
C PHE A 100 13.18 9.38 5.46
N PRO A 101 13.39 10.08 6.61
CA PRO A 101 14.72 10.12 7.21
C PRO A 101 15.26 8.74 7.60
N CYS A 102 14.36 7.79 7.84
CA CYS A 102 14.71 6.40 8.14
C CYS A 102 14.48 5.47 6.95
N HIS A 103 13.40 5.68 6.18
CA HIS A 103 12.99 4.75 5.13
C HIS A 103 13.49 5.13 3.72
N GLY A 104 14.14 6.29 3.57
CA GLY A 104 14.64 6.77 2.27
C GLY A 104 13.54 7.43 1.42
N GLU A 105 13.96 8.26 0.47
CA GLU A 105 13.07 9.07 -0.38
C GLU A 105 12.17 8.22 -1.32
N LYS A 106 12.61 6.99 -1.62
CA LYS A 106 11.87 6.00 -2.44
C LYS A 106 11.40 4.81 -1.63
N GLY A 107 11.44 4.89 -0.29
CA GLY A 107 11.11 3.76 0.56
C GLY A 107 12.10 2.60 0.49
N GLN A 108 13.32 2.85 -0.01
CA GLN A 108 14.36 1.82 -0.20
C GLN A 108 15.03 1.38 1.10
N GLY A 109 14.66 1.96 2.24
CA GLY A 109 15.34 1.77 3.50
C GLY A 109 16.61 2.60 3.60
N ALA A 110 17.04 2.92 4.81
CA ALA A 110 18.26 3.69 5.05
C ALA A 110 18.81 3.42 6.46
N VAL A 111 19.99 3.96 6.74
CA VAL A 111 20.53 4.00 8.09
C VAL A 111 19.73 4.99 8.92
N VAL A 112 19.19 4.53 10.04
CA VAL A 112 18.40 5.36 10.96
C VAL A 112 19.29 6.44 11.57
N PRO A 113 18.94 7.72 11.43
CA PRO A 113 19.72 8.82 11.97
C PRO A 113 19.98 8.63 13.48
N ASP A 114 21.17 9.05 13.91
CA ASP A 114 21.59 9.07 15.32
C ASP A 114 21.48 7.75 16.09
N SER A 115 21.25 6.63 15.38
CA SER A 115 21.23 5.32 16.02
C SER A 115 22.64 4.84 16.41
N SER A 116 22.80 4.48 17.69
CA SER A 116 24.05 3.91 18.20
C SER A 116 23.74 2.64 19.01
N PRO A 117 24.20 1.46 18.57
CA PRO A 117 24.88 1.19 17.31
C PRO A 117 23.99 1.47 16.08
N GLU A 118 24.65 1.67 14.92
CA GLU A 118 23.98 1.97 13.65
C GLU A 118 22.89 0.92 13.32
N ARG A 119 21.68 1.37 12.95
CA ARG A 119 20.52 0.49 12.64
C ARG A 119 19.97 0.82 11.28
N LEU A 120 19.33 -0.16 10.64
CA LEU A 120 18.68 -0.01 9.35
C LEU A 120 17.16 -0.04 9.46
N ALA A 121 16.50 0.89 8.78
CA ALA A 121 15.08 0.77 8.52
C ALA A 121 14.83 -0.16 7.31
N PRO A 122 13.79 -1.00 7.34
CA PRO A 122 13.47 -1.89 6.24
C PRO A 122 12.99 -1.13 5.01
N GLN A 123 13.19 -1.74 3.85
CA GLN A 123 12.61 -1.26 2.60
C GLN A 123 11.08 -1.37 2.62
N LEU A 124 10.40 -0.33 2.18
CA LEU A 124 8.95 -0.25 2.04
C LEU A 124 8.50 -0.36 0.58
N ASP A 125 9.35 0.02 -0.38
CA ASP A 125 9.09 -0.17 -1.81
C ASP A 125 9.45 -1.59 -2.25
N ARG A 126 8.66 -2.56 -1.85
CA ARG A 126 8.81 -3.97 -2.21
C ARG A 126 7.47 -4.59 -2.58
N ALA A 127 7.50 -5.48 -3.56
CA ALA A 127 6.30 -6.04 -4.19
C ALA A 127 5.44 -6.89 -3.23
N ASP A 128 6.05 -7.56 -2.25
CA ASP A 128 5.32 -8.40 -1.29
C ASP A 128 4.40 -7.61 -0.35
N LEU A 129 4.67 -6.31 -0.13
CA LEU A 129 3.74 -5.43 0.57
C LEU A 129 2.52 -5.05 -0.28
N ARG A 130 2.49 -5.41 -1.56
CA ARG A 130 1.44 -5.08 -2.54
C ARG A 130 0.84 -6.33 -3.20
N PRO A 131 0.36 -7.32 -2.43
CA PRO A 131 -0.25 -8.52 -3.01
C PRO A 131 -1.49 -8.16 -3.82
N THR A 132 -1.72 -8.89 -4.91
CA THR A 132 -2.91 -8.74 -5.77
C THR A 132 -4.10 -9.52 -5.24
N ASP A 133 -3.86 -10.55 -4.45
CA ASP A 133 -4.90 -11.32 -3.78
C ASP A 133 -5.57 -10.50 -2.67
N THR A 134 -6.89 -10.49 -2.63
CA THR A 134 -7.70 -9.64 -1.73
C THR A 134 -7.48 -9.99 -0.26
N ASP A 135 -7.39 -11.28 0.07
CA ASP A 135 -7.24 -11.74 1.46
C ASP A 135 -5.83 -11.43 1.97
N LEU A 136 -4.82 -11.63 1.13
CA LEU A 136 -3.44 -11.25 1.45
C LEU A 136 -3.31 -9.74 1.57
N ARG A 137 -3.93 -8.98 0.68
CA ARG A 137 -3.92 -7.50 0.72
C ARG A 137 -4.55 -6.95 1.99
N THR A 138 -5.63 -7.57 2.48
CA THR A 138 -6.26 -7.20 3.76
C THR A 138 -5.32 -7.48 4.94
N LYS A 139 -4.62 -8.61 4.92
CA LYS A 139 -3.63 -8.95 5.97
C LYS A 139 -2.44 -8.00 5.94
N GLU A 140 -1.95 -7.64 4.76
CA GLU A 140 -0.86 -6.66 4.62
C GLU A 140 -1.29 -5.26 5.05
N TYR A 141 -2.52 -4.84 4.74
CA TYR A 141 -3.06 -3.59 5.27
C TYR A 141 -3.01 -3.59 6.81
N ASP A 142 -3.55 -4.62 7.46
CA ASP A 142 -3.54 -4.75 8.91
C ASP A 142 -2.13 -4.77 9.50
N PHE A 143 -1.21 -5.45 8.83
CA PHE A 143 0.19 -5.54 9.24
C PHE A 143 0.89 -4.18 9.17
N ILE A 144 0.75 -3.45 8.06
CA ILE A 144 1.35 -2.13 7.86
C ILE A 144 0.72 -1.12 8.84
N PHE A 145 -0.61 -1.07 8.90
CA PHE A 145 -1.36 -0.16 9.77
C PHE A 145 -0.93 -0.32 11.23
N LYS A 146 -0.98 -1.56 11.75
CA LYS A 146 -0.60 -1.85 13.14
C LYS A 146 0.89 -1.64 13.41
N THR A 147 1.75 -1.87 12.41
CA THR A 147 3.19 -1.60 12.54
C THR A 147 3.45 -0.10 12.68
N ILE A 148 2.78 0.75 11.90
CA ILE A 148 2.90 2.20 12.03
C ILE A 148 2.28 2.65 13.36
N GLN A 149 1.07 2.20 13.67
CA GLN A 149 0.33 2.59 14.86
C GLN A 149 1.15 2.34 16.14
N ARG A 150 1.66 1.12 16.33
CA ARG A 150 2.31 0.66 17.56
C ARG A 150 3.81 0.83 17.57
N GLY A 151 4.41 1.12 16.40
CA GLY A 151 5.84 1.02 16.23
C GLY A 151 6.33 -0.43 16.36
N ARG A 152 7.63 -0.59 16.58
CA ARG A 152 8.26 -1.90 16.86
C ARG A 152 9.09 -1.81 18.14
N PRO A 153 8.59 -2.26 19.28
CA PRO A 153 9.31 -2.22 20.57
C PRO A 153 10.72 -2.81 20.44
N GLY A 154 11.70 -2.12 21.02
CA GLY A 154 13.11 -2.52 20.96
C GLY A 154 13.83 -2.18 19.65
N THR A 155 13.14 -1.59 18.68
CA THR A 155 13.73 -1.03 17.45
C THR A 155 13.62 0.50 17.44
N PRO A 156 14.33 1.19 16.52
CA PRO A 156 14.16 2.63 16.33
C PRO A 156 12.81 3.06 15.76
N MET A 157 11.96 2.14 15.29
CA MET A 157 10.62 2.46 14.80
C MET A 157 9.71 2.89 15.96
N PRO A 158 9.42 4.18 16.12
CA PRO A 158 8.62 4.67 17.24
C PRO A 158 7.13 4.35 17.05
N THR A 159 6.37 4.50 18.12
CA THR A 159 4.91 4.50 18.10
C THR A 159 4.40 5.77 17.43
N TRP A 160 3.59 5.64 16.39
CA TRP A 160 3.01 6.79 15.70
C TRP A 160 1.54 7.01 16.03
N GLY A 161 0.77 5.98 16.38
CA GLY A 161 -0.67 6.09 16.61
C GLY A 161 -1.04 6.77 17.94
N GLN A 162 -2.01 7.70 17.89
CA GLN A 162 -2.48 8.41 19.08
C GLN A 162 -2.98 7.46 20.18
N ILE A 163 -3.66 6.39 19.81
CA ILE A 163 -4.18 5.40 20.76
C ILE A 163 -3.06 4.70 21.55
N ASP A 164 -1.87 4.62 20.98
CA ASP A 164 -0.69 4.03 21.59
C ASP A 164 0.33 5.10 22.06
N GLY A 165 -0.08 6.38 22.09
CA GLY A 165 0.72 7.51 22.59
C GLY A 165 1.56 8.24 21.55
N GLY A 166 1.39 7.97 20.26
CA GLY A 166 2.05 8.67 19.16
C GLY A 166 1.29 9.93 18.69
N PRO A 167 1.81 10.66 17.71
CA PRO A 167 1.24 11.92 17.24
C PRO A 167 0.17 11.79 16.14
N LEU A 168 0.07 10.64 15.45
CA LEU A 168 -0.78 10.48 14.27
C LEU A 168 -2.16 9.94 14.60
N LEU A 169 -3.16 10.51 13.95
CA LEU A 169 -4.53 9.97 13.93
C LEU A 169 -4.59 8.68 13.10
N ASP A 170 -5.55 7.83 13.40
CA ASP A 170 -5.77 6.59 12.62
C ASP A 170 -6.02 6.87 11.13
N GLU A 171 -6.63 8.02 10.79
CA GLU A 171 -6.80 8.44 9.39
C GLU A 171 -5.46 8.69 8.69
N GLN A 172 -4.51 9.35 9.34
CA GLN A 172 -3.17 9.60 8.79
C GLN A 172 -2.36 8.30 8.65
N ILE A 173 -2.53 7.37 9.58
CA ILE A 173 -1.94 6.02 9.49
C ILE A 173 -2.57 5.23 8.35
N ASN A 174 -3.89 5.34 8.16
CA ASN A 174 -4.58 4.75 7.01
C ASN A 174 -4.04 5.30 5.68
N GLU A 175 -3.85 6.61 5.58
CA GLU A 175 -3.31 7.29 4.40
C GLU A 175 -1.88 6.80 4.06
N LEU A 176 -1.00 6.68 5.06
CA LEU A 176 0.33 6.08 4.92
C LEU A 176 0.26 4.62 4.49
N THR A 177 -0.65 3.85 5.09
CA THR A 177 -0.86 2.44 4.74
C THR A 177 -1.31 2.28 3.30
N LEU A 178 -2.27 3.10 2.85
CA LEU A 178 -2.75 3.11 1.47
C LEU A 178 -1.66 3.53 0.49
N MET A 179 -0.81 4.50 0.85
CA MET A 179 0.34 4.89 0.05
C MET A 179 1.30 3.71 -0.16
N ILE A 180 1.69 3.00 0.88
CA ILE A 180 2.62 1.86 0.81
C ILE A 180 2.01 0.71 0.00
N LEU A 181 0.75 0.36 0.26
CA LEU A 181 0.01 -0.69 -0.44
C LEU A 181 -0.24 -0.41 -1.92
N ASN A 182 -0.13 0.84 -2.35
CA ASN A 182 -0.33 1.27 -3.73
C ASN A 182 0.92 1.96 -4.29
N GLY A 183 2.09 1.58 -3.82
CA GLY A 183 3.35 2.22 -4.16
C GLY A 183 3.74 2.18 -5.64
N ASP A 184 3.13 1.29 -6.43
CA ASP A 184 3.26 1.15 -7.89
C ASP A 184 2.08 1.74 -8.69
N ARG A 185 1.02 2.22 -8.01
CA ARG A 185 -0.13 2.84 -8.65
C ARG A 185 0.25 4.19 -9.23
N GLN A 186 -0.26 4.49 -10.44
CA GLN A 186 -0.17 5.84 -10.98
C GLN A 186 -1.21 6.73 -10.29
N VAL A 187 -0.74 7.78 -9.65
CA VAL A 187 -1.56 8.79 -8.97
C VAL A 187 -1.19 10.18 -9.45
N MET A 188 -2.11 11.12 -9.34
CA MET A 188 -1.82 12.53 -9.60
C MET A 188 -1.58 13.25 -8.27
N PHE A 189 -0.38 13.79 -8.11
CA PHE A 189 -0.01 14.58 -6.95
C PHE A 189 0.64 15.89 -7.41
N GLU A 190 0.19 17.03 -6.87
CA GLU A 190 0.68 18.36 -7.25
C GLU A 190 0.71 18.63 -8.77
N GLY A 191 -0.29 18.11 -9.50
CA GLY A 191 -0.42 18.30 -10.95
C GLY A 191 0.50 17.42 -11.81
N LYS A 192 1.27 16.53 -11.21
CA LYS A 192 2.12 15.54 -11.90
C LYS A 192 1.55 14.14 -11.74
N THR A 193 1.70 13.30 -12.76
CA THR A 193 1.37 11.87 -12.71
C THR A 193 2.64 11.08 -12.45
N GLY A 194 2.60 10.18 -11.49
CA GLY A 194 3.72 9.33 -11.12
C GLY A 194 3.30 8.29 -10.07
N THR A 195 4.22 7.42 -9.68
CA THR A 195 3.97 6.53 -8.52
C THR A 195 4.17 7.29 -7.21
N PRO A 196 3.58 6.82 -6.08
CA PRO A 196 3.83 7.41 -4.77
C PRO A 196 5.33 7.56 -4.46
N TRP A 197 6.15 6.56 -4.79
CA TRP A 197 7.58 6.62 -4.55
C TRP A 197 8.34 7.62 -5.45
N GLN A 198 7.85 7.86 -6.67
CA GLN A 198 8.37 8.96 -7.51
C GLN A 198 8.04 10.32 -6.91
N HIS A 199 6.79 10.49 -6.46
CA HIS A 199 6.36 11.74 -5.85
C HIS A 199 7.09 12.05 -4.55
N THR A 200 7.33 11.04 -3.68
CA THR A 200 8.13 11.26 -2.46
C THR A 200 9.55 11.68 -2.80
N ALA A 201 10.18 11.02 -3.78
CA ALA A 201 11.52 11.40 -4.24
C ALA A 201 11.54 12.83 -4.81
N ASP A 202 10.60 13.19 -5.69
CA ASP A 202 10.51 14.53 -6.29
C ASP A 202 10.41 15.63 -5.22
N VAL A 203 9.59 15.43 -4.19
CA VAL A 203 9.43 16.38 -3.09
C VAL A 203 10.72 16.50 -2.27
N ILE A 204 11.30 15.37 -1.87
CA ILE A 204 12.49 15.33 -1.02
C ILE A 204 13.70 15.88 -1.78
N ASP A 205 13.90 15.52 -3.06
CA ASP A 205 14.98 16.04 -3.89
C ASP A 205 14.89 17.57 -4.04
N ALA A 206 13.67 18.11 -4.16
CA ALA A 206 13.47 19.56 -4.17
C ALA A 206 13.82 20.22 -2.83
N GLU A 207 13.52 19.59 -1.70
CA GLU A 207 13.91 20.07 -0.37
C GLU A 207 15.43 19.97 -0.12
N VAL A 208 16.06 18.91 -0.59
CA VAL A 208 17.51 18.73 -0.55
C VAL A 208 18.21 19.79 -1.38
N ALA A 209 17.71 20.09 -2.59
CA ALA A 209 18.26 21.15 -3.44
C ALA A 209 18.17 22.55 -2.81
N GLN A 210 17.20 22.77 -1.92
CA GLN A 210 17.03 24.00 -1.15
C GLN A 210 17.78 23.99 0.19
N GLY A 211 18.44 22.89 0.54
CA GLY A 211 19.14 22.72 1.82
C GLY A 211 18.21 22.55 3.03
N ILE A 212 16.92 22.22 2.78
CA ILE A 212 15.90 22.01 3.83
C ILE A 212 16.01 20.60 4.40
N ALA A 213 16.25 19.61 3.52
CA ALA A 213 16.40 18.22 3.91
C ALA A 213 17.79 17.66 3.57
N THR A 214 18.13 16.54 4.19
CA THR A 214 19.37 15.79 3.89
C THR A 214 18.99 14.33 3.64
N LEU A 215 19.51 13.74 2.53
CA LEU A 215 19.26 12.35 2.24
C LEU A 215 19.89 11.45 3.32
N PRO A 216 19.16 10.43 3.78
CA PRO A 216 19.68 9.48 4.75
C PRO A 216 20.79 8.61 4.14
N LYS A 217 21.73 8.20 4.98
CA LYS A 217 22.85 7.34 4.59
C LYS A 217 22.34 6.00 4.12
N GLN A 218 22.72 5.59 2.92
CA GLN A 218 22.42 4.25 2.40
C GLN A 218 23.50 3.26 2.85
N PRO A 219 23.10 2.01 3.19
CA PRO A 219 24.06 0.96 3.50
C PRO A 219 24.79 0.55 2.22
N ASP A 220 26.10 0.78 2.15
CA ASP A 220 26.92 0.26 1.05
C ASP A 220 27.68 -0.99 1.51
N VAL A 221 27.18 -2.14 1.06
CA VAL A 221 27.84 -3.44 1.25
C VAL A 221 28.50 -3.95 -0.03
N THR A 222 28.12 -3.43 -1.18
CA THR A 222 28.54 -3.95 -2.48
C THR A 222 29.99 -3.64 -2.81
N SER A 223 30.53 -2.59 -2.26
CA SER A 223 31.94 -2.20 -2.38
C SER A 223 32.88 -3.06 -1.53
N GLN A 224 32.34 -3.76 -0.51
CA GLN A 224 33.13 -4.53 0.46
C GLN A 224 33.72 -5.79 -0.16
N ASP A 225 34.96 -6.11 0.17
CA ASP A 225 35.65 -7.28 -0.38
C ASP A 225 35.02 -8.60 0.04
N TRP A 226 34.50 -8.68 1.28
CA TRP A 226 33.77 -9.85 1.75
C TRP A 226 32.50 -10.10 0.92
N TYR A 227 31.78 -9.03 0.52
CA TYR A 227 30.58 -9.16 -0.31
C TYR A 227 30.91 -9.68 -1.71
N LYS A 228 31.96 -9.14 -2.33
CA LYS A 228 32.41 -9.56 -3.67
C LYS A 228 32.89 -11.01 -3.70
N ALA A 229 33.38 -11.54 -2.57
CA ALA A 229 33.82 -12.91 -2.43
C ALA A 229 32.66 -13.93 -2.28
N LEU A 230 31.46 -13.47 -2.02
CA LEU A 230 30.26 -14.32 -1.88
C LEU A 230 29.78 -14.87 -3.21
N SER A 231 29.17 -16.05 -3.19
CA SER A 231 28.41 -16.57 -4.32
C SER A 231 27.20 -15.65 -4.66
N PRO A 232 26.67 -15.67 -5.88
CA PRO A 232 25.50 -14.88 -6.25
C PRO A 232 24.28 -15.09 -5.32
N GLN A 233 24.05 -16.32 -4.88
CA GLN A 233 22.97 -16.65 -3.94
C GLN A 233 23.20 -16.02 -2.56
N GLN A 234 24.43 -16.05 -2.06
CA GLN A 234 24.78 -15.41 -0.78
C GLN A 234 24.69 -13.88 -0.87
N GLN A 235 25.11 -13.29 -2.00
CA GLN A 235 24.94 -11.85 -2.26
C GLN A 235 23.45 -11.47 -2.27
N GLN A 236 22.61 -12.27 -2.92
CA GLN A 236 21.16 -12.10 -2.84
C GLN A 236 20.67 -12.18 -1.40
N GLY A 237 21.20 -13.10 -0.60
CA GLY A 237 20.87 -13.24 0.82
C GLY A 237 21.17 -11.98 1.62
N VAL A 238 22.31 -11.33 1.36
CA VAL A 238 22.65 -10.03 1.97
C VAL A 238 21.59 -8.98 1.61
N GLN A 239 21.19 -8.89 0.33
CA GLN A 239 20.17 -7.93 -0.11
C GLN A 239 18.82 -8.22 0.57
N VAL A 240 18.40 -9.46 0.68
CA VAL A 240 17.19 -9.86 1.40
C VAL A 240 17.25 -9.42 2.87
N ILE A 241 18.35 -9.65 3.56
CA ILE A 241 18.54 -9.27 4.96
C ILE A 241 18.42 -7.75 5.15
N LEU A 242 19.03 -6.96 4.26
CA LEU A 242 18.94 -5.51 4.28
C LEU A 242 17.51 -5.03 3.99
N GLN A 243 16.90 -5.50 2.92
CA GLN A 243 15.57 -5.10 2.46
C GLN A 243 14.46 -5.47 3.45
N ARG A 244 14.55 -6.65 4.06
CA ARG A 244 13.55 -7.15 5.03
C ARG A 244 13.78 -6.65 6.45
N GLY A 245 14.88 -5.92 6.69
CA GLY A 245 15.20 -5.32 7.98
C GLY A 245 15.50 -6.35 9.09
N CYS A 246 16.10 -7.49 8.76
CA CYS A 246 16.45 -8.54 9.72
C CYS A 246 17.36 -7.99 10.83
N GLY A 247 18.26 -7.08 10.48
CA GLY A 247 19.19 -6.41 11.40
C GLY A 247 18.51 -5.55 12.46
N GLY A 248 17.24 -5.17 12.28
CA GLY A 248 16.46 -4.45 13.30
C GLY A 248 16.20 -5.29 14.55
N CYS A 249 16.07 -6.61 14.39
CA CYS A 249 15.85 -7.55 15.49
C CYS A 249 17.09 -8.37 15.82
N HIS A 250 17.95 -8.68 14.85
CA HIS A 250 19.11 -9.54 14.99
C HIS A 250 20.42 -8.78 14.88
N THR A 251 21.41 -9.14 15.67
CA THR A 251 22.82 -8.79 15.41
C THR A 251 23.36 -9.73 14.35
N ILE A 252 23.89 -9.18 13.25
CA ILE A 252 24.47 -9.94 12.12
C ILE A 252 25.83 -9.34 11.78
N PRO A 253 26.92 -10.08 11.85
CA PRO A 253 28.26 -9.57 11.55
C PRO A 253 28.36 -8.99 10.15
N GLN A 254 29.16 -7.94 10.00
CA GLN A 254 29.47 -7.25 8.73
C GLN A 254 28.27 -6.59 8.02
N ILE A 255 27.04 -6.81 8.48
CA ILE A 255 25.86 -6.11 7.92
C ILE A 255 25.71 -4.76 8.62
N PRO A 256 25.83 -3.64 7.90
CA PRO A 256 25.66 -2.31 8.49
C PRO A 256 24.29 -2.19 9.17
N GLY A 257 24.26 -1.64 10.39
CA GLY A 257 23.03 -1.42 11.14
C GLY A 257 22.35 -2.69 11.68
N ALA A 258 22.90 -3.88 11.47
CA ALA A 258 22.37 -5.12 12.01
C ALA A 258 22.85 -5.37 13.45
N SER A 259 22.34 -4.59 14.39
CA SER A 259 22.70 -4.61 15.81
C SER A 259 21.49 -4.86 16.73
N GLY A 260 20.42 -5.47 16.19
CA GLY A 260 19.20 -5.77 16.94
C GLY A 260 19.43 -6.82 18.03
N THR A 261 18.76 -6.66 19.17
CA THR A 261 18.87 -7.51 20.36
C THR A 261 17.55 -8.18 20.75
N ILE A 262 16.50 -8.00 19.96
CA ILE A 262 15.18 -8.63 20.19
C ILE A 262 15.23 -10.11 19.86
N GLY A 263 15.86 -10.43 18.72
CA GLY A 263 16.14 -11.79 18.29
C GLY A 263 17.55 -12.24 18.71
N PRO A 264 17.89 -13.52 18.55
CA PRO A 264 19.24 -13.99 18.84
C PRO A 264 20.28 -13.34 17.91
N ASN A 265 21.49 -13.12 18.43
CA ASN A 265 22.64 -12.78 17.62
C ASN A 265 22.93 -13.94 16.65
N LEU A 266 23.01 -13.68 15.35
CA LEU A 266 23.19 -14.69 14.30
C LEU A 266 24.67 -14.95 13.97
N GLY A 267 25.58 -14.09 14.46
CA GLY A 267 27.02 -14.32 14.41
C GLY A 267 27.54 -15.10 15.61
N PRO A 268 28.85 -15.44 15.61
CA PRO A 268 29.51 -16.02 16.79
C PRO A 268 29.57 -14.98 17.92
N HIS A 269 29.34 -15.42 19.17
CA HIS A 269 29.40 -14.57 20.38
C HIS A 269 29.44 -15.44 21.63
N ASP A 270 30.12 -15.01 22.68
CA ASP A 270 30.10 -15.62 24.01
C ASP A 270 30.15 -17.16 24.05
N GLN A 271 31.00 -17.80 23.26
CA GLN A 271 31.10 -19.26 23.04
C GLN A 271 29.94 -19.87 22.24
N VAL A 272 29.00 -19.06 21.71
CA VAL A 272 27.98 -19.53 20.77
C VAL A 272 28.52 -19.44 19.34
N PRO A 273 28.59 -20.59 18.63
CA PRO A 273 29.09 -20.60 17.26
C PRO A 273 28.14 -19.86 16.28
N PRO A 274 28.57 -19.58 15.03
CA PRO A 274 27.71 -19.06 14.00
C PRO A 274 26.57 -20.03 13.70
N VAL A 275 25.49 -19.51 13.09
CA VAL A 275 24.26 -20.28 12.81
C VAL A 275 24.54 -21.64 12.16
N SER A 276 25.48 -21.68 11.20
CA SER A 276 25.87 -22.91 10.49
C SER A 276 26.41 -24.06 11.38
N GLN A 277 26.87 -23.73 12.59
CA GLN A 277 27.44 -24.67 13.53
C GLN A 277 26.60 -24.87 14.80
N ARG A 278 25.45 -24.19 14.92
CA ARG A 278 24.55 -24.37 16.06
C ARG A 278 23.82 -25.71 15.95
N SER A 279 23.72 -26.43 17.05
CA SER A 279 22.85 -27.60 17.13
C SER A 279 21.39 -27.12 17.11
N MET A 280 20.80 -27.06 15.92
CA MET A 280 19.41 -26.68 15.71
C MET A 280 18.49 -27.91 15.66
N ILE A 281 18.78 -28.96 16.42
CA ILE A 281 17.82 -30.06 16.57
C ILE A 281 16.70 -29.53 17.47
N ALA A 282 15.68 -28.96 16.87
CA ALA A 282 14.47 -28.56 17.57
C ALA A 282 13.31 -29.42 17.07
N THR A 283 12.67 -30.12 17.98
CA THR A 283 11.33 -30.64 17.72
C THR A 283 10.34 -29.52 17.95
N TYR A 284 9.74 -29.00 16.88
CA TYR A 284 8.70 -28.01 17.00
C TYR A 284 7.41 -28.62 17.57
N PRO A 285 6.49 -27.81 18.13
CA PRO A 285 5.23 -28.30 18.68
C PRO A 285 4.36 -29.08 17.68
N ASN A 286 4.54 -28.89 16.39
CA ASN A 286 3.86 -29.64 15.31
C ASN A 286 4.55 -30.96 14.93
N GLY A 287 5.58 -31.37 15.67
CA GLY A 287 6.32 -32.60 15.43
C GLY A 287 7.39 -32.51 14.32
N VAL A 288 7.57 -31.36 13.70
CA VAL A 288 8.62 -31.15 12.70
C VAL A 288 9.98 -31.10 13.38
N VAL A 289 10.92 -31.89 12.90
CA VAL A 289 12.32 -31.86 13.35
C VAL A 289 13.10 -30.96 12.41
N ALA A 290 13.67 -29.88 12.95
CA ALA A 290 14.59 -29.04 12.19
C ALA A 290 16.03 -29.59 12.39
N ASN A 291 16.70 -29.86 11.29
CA ASN A 291 18.12 -30.11 11.25
C ASN A 291 18.86 -28.79 11.01
N ASN A 292 20.13 -28.74 11.37
CA ASN A 292 20.97 -27.61 11.01
C ASN A 292 21.33 -27.69 9.51
N SER A 293 20.45 -27.18 8.66
CA SER A 293 20.61 -27.13 7.20
C SER A 293 20.09 -25.78 6.65
N ILE A 294 20.60 -25.40 5.49
CA ILE A 294 20.13 -24.21 4.79
C ILE A 294 18.61 -24.30 4.53
N ASP A 295 18.12 -25.47 4.12
CA ASP A 295 16.73 -25.71 3.81
C ASP A 295 15.80 -25.54 5.03
N ASP A 296 16.20 -26.09 6.19
CA ASP A 296 15.39 -25.98 7.40
C ASP A 296 15.45 -24.56 7.99
N LEU A 297 16.60 -23.88 7.87
CA LEU A 297 16.70 -22.47 8.23
C LEU A 297 15.84 -21.60 7.30
N ALA A 298 15.82 -21.89 6.00
CA ALA A 298 14.96 -21.19 5.05
C ALA A 298 13.46 -21.37 5.39
N LYS A 299 13.02 -22.59 5.73
CA LYS A 299 11.65 -22.86 6.19
C LYS A 299 11.31 -22.06 7.44
N TRP A 300 12.25 -21.98 8.40
CA TRP A 300 12.09 -21.16 9.60
C TRP A 300 11.93 -19.67 9.25
N ILE A 301 12.84 -19.14 8.45
CA ILE A 301 12.82 -17.70 8.05
C ILE A 301 11.54 -17.35 7.31
N MET A 302 11.06 -18.26 6.44
CA MET A 302 9.86 -18.04 5.63
C MET A 302 8.58 -18.02 6.46
N ASN A 303 8.43 -18.93 7.41
CA ASN A 303 7.20 -19.01 8.21
C ASN A 303 7.46 -19.49 9.66
N PRO A 304 8.06 -18.64 10.49
CA PRO A 304 8.39 -19.01 11.86
C PRO A 304 7.15 -19.31 12.73
N GLN A 305 6.02 -18.64 12.46
CA GLN A 305 4.79 -18.85 13.21
C GLN A 305 4.15 -20.23 12.94
N ALA A 306 4.31 -20.78 11.74
CA ALA A 306 3.81 -22.12 11.44
C ALA A 306 4.63 -23.21 12.16
N LEU A 307 5.93 -22.98 12.36
CA LEU A 307 6.83 -23.94 13.03
C LEU A 307 6.77 -23.78 14.55
N LYS A 308 6.74 -22.54 15.04
CA LYS A 308 6.68 -22.24 16.49
C LYS A 308 5.64 -21.13 16.72
N PRO A 309 4.36 -21.48 16.88
CA PRO A 309 3.32 -20.50 17.19
C PRO A 309 3.68 -19.65 18.42
N GLY A 310 3.43 -18.33 18.33
CA GLY A 310 3.75 -17.38 19.40
C GLY A 310 5.21 -16.97 19.51
N THR A 311 6.06 -17.34 18.53
CA THR A 311 7.42 -16.77 18.45
C THR A 311 7.37 -15.27 18.18
N ALA A 312 8.33 -14.51 18.70
CA ALA A 312 8.44 -13.07 18.44
C ALA A 312 8.87 -12.74 17.00
N MET A 313 9.44 -13.72 16.28
CA MET A 313 9.85 -13.54 14.88
C MET A 313 8.60 -13.49 13.99
N PRO A 314 8.34 -12.38 13.27
CA PRO A 314 7.18 -12.27 12.38
C PRO A 314 7.40 -13.07 11.09
N THR A 315 6.29 -13.44 10.43
CA THR A 315 6.32 -13.90 9.04
C THR A 315 6.47 -12.70 8.14
N LEU A 316 7.54 -12.66 7.34
CA LEU A 316 7.93 -11.50 6.52
C LEU A 316 7.54 -11.64 5.03
N GLY A 317 6.75 -12.62 4.66
CA GLY A 317 6.30 -12.82 3.27
C GLY A 317 7.43 -13.15 2.29
N LEU A 318 8.52 -13.77 2.73
CA LEU A 318 9.62 -14.18 1.84
C LEU A 318 9.20 -15.33 0.94
N SER A 319 9.63 -15.27 -0.32
CA SER A 319 9.60 -16.41 -1.21
C SER A 319 10.60 -17.49 -0.76
N GLN A 320 10.46 -18.71 -1.27
CA GLN A 320 11.39 -19.80 -1.00
C GLN A 320 12.83 -19.43 -1.40
N ASP A 321 13.00 -18.78 -2.55
CA ASP A 321 14.32 -18.39 -3.06
C ASP A 321 14.96 -17.31 -2.17
N GLU A 322 14.20 -16.32 -1.73
CA GLU A 322 14.67 -15.27 -0.81
C GLU A 322 15.07 -15.87 0.55
N ALA A 323 14.24 -16.73 1.11
CA ALA A 323 14.53 -17.37 2.39
C ALA A 323 15.77 -18.28 2.30
N THR A 324 15.92 -19.00 1.18
CA THR A 324 17.09 -19.85 0.92
C THR A 324 18.35 -19.01 0.73
N ALA A 325 18.25 -17.89 0.03
CA ALA A 325 19.37 -16.97 -0.15
C ALA A 325 19.82 -16.36 1.19
N ALA A 326 18.88 -15.91 2.02
CA ALA A 326 19.19 -15.40 3.37
C ALA A 326 19.85 -16.47 4.24
N ALA A 327 19.33 -17.70 4.23
CA ALA A 327 19.93 -18.82 4.94
C ALA A 327 21.34 -19.13 4.43
N ALA A 328 21.56 -19.14 3.12
CA ALA A 328 22.87 -19.38 2.52
C ALA A 328 23.91 -18.32 2.93
N PHE A 329 23.49 -17.05 3.03
CA PHE A 329 24.38 -16.02 3.55
C PHE A 329 24.71 -16.23 5.03
N LEU A 330 23.72 -16.54 5.87
CA LEU A 330 23.97 -16.80 7.29
C LEU A 330 24.94 -17.99 7.51
N TYR A 331 24.95 -18.92 6.58
CA TYR A 331 25.91 -20.06 6.58
C TYR A 331 27.31 -19.66 6.13
N ALA A 332 27.51 -18.54 5.47
CA ALA A 332 28.83 -17.99 5.11
C ALA A 332 29.54 -17.28 6.28
N ILE A 333 28.84 -17.09 7.41
CA ILE A 333 29.44 -16.50 8.62
C ILE A 333 30.32 -17.53 9.31
N LYS A 334 31.61 -17.23 9.44
CA LYS A 334 32.64 -18.12 10.03
C LYS A 334 32.71 -17.98 11.56
N PRO A 335 33.37 -18.90 12.26
CA PRO A 335 33.50 -18.82 13.71
C PRO A 335 34.24 -17.61 14.27
N ASP A 336 35.03 -16.95 13.46
CA ASP A 336 35.74 -15.70 13.81
C ASP A 336 34.89 -14.43 13.49
N GLY A 337 33.67 -14.62 13.00
CA GLY A 337 32.79 -13.54 12.58
C GLY A 337 33.08 -12.96 11.20
N SER A 338 34.11 -13.45 10.51
CA SER A 338 34.35 -13.10 9.11
C SER A 338 33.31 -13.75 8.20
N ILE A 339 33.18 -13.19 7.00
CA ILE A 339 32.25 -13.73 5.98
C ILE A 339 33.07 -14.19 4.79
N GLY A 340 32.74 -15.36 4.28
CA GLY A 340 33.41 -15.90 3.10
C GLY A 340 32.81 -17.24 2.68
N PRO A 341 33.10 -17.65 1.44
CA PRO A 341 32.65 -18.93 0.89
C PRO A 341 33.20 -20.13 1.66
#